data_1976c872fd68e4f3214271e57f18fb55
#
_entry.id   1976c872fd68e4f3214271e57f18fb55
#
_cell.length_a   1.000
_cell.length_b   1.000
_cell.length_c   1.000
_cell.angle_alpha   90.00
_cell.angle_beta   90.00
_cell.angle_gamma   90.00
#
_symmetry.space_group_name_H-M   'P 1'
#
loop_
_entity.id
_entity.type
_entity.pdbx_description
1 polymer ?
#
loop_
_entity_poly.entity_id
_entity_poly.type
_entity_poly.pdbx_seq_one_letter_code
_entity_poly.pdbx_strand_id
1 'polypeptide(L)'
;MKKNRRDFIKNIGIVGAGVGLLAPVATMAIESQNENLLLPDDDGSKGEVVLNILQTTDVHCQLHPHDELFWENGKAVFRKTGGYSMLSTYLKKERKKNPYSFVIDTGDMFQGSELSVKTTGQALVPILNALKYDLYIPGNWEVIYGKQNMQKLLGALQAPKICANMYHDLGDGKRGELIFQPYYIWHVAGVKIGFLSYTDPLVPLRQSPAYSKGILYTQPEENLAHFVDVLKNQEGCSYILLLSHLGLSQQIHLANQEACSGVDYILGGDTHERVRKPIVCKYSKVVEPGAFGSFVGKLQLKIKDGKVISDQYFLDEISEKNCRADSSMDKLIQSFEKPFTEEINKIIGYSTEPLYRYFVIENTIDTMILDALKWKLPEVDVVLSNGFRFCPPRVTRDHTGNVPITNGYLFDMLPVDSVVRVAEASGKQIKEWLEKELNNVFAKNASERFGGWVVKFSGMKVIFNAFGEKGKRVQSVEIAGSPLDTEKVYKLSACERQGDPEDVLCRMKGVKNSRNTEYTLHKAITEYLEKNSPVSPVPHKNAVALDAPETLLTQVWGVDYEFK
;
A
#
# COMPACT_ATOMS: atom_id res chain seq x y z
N MET A 1 32.54 -33.93 14.35
CA MET A 1 31.66 -34.09 15.53
C MET A 1 30.46 -33.15 15.35
N LYS A 2 29.28 -33.67 15.01
CA LYS A 2 28.06 -32.89 14.82
C LYS A 2 27.55 -32.43 16.18
N LYS A 3 27.60 -31.11 16.48
CA LYS A 3 26.94 -30.53 17.65
C LYS A 3 25.45 -30.40 17.37
N ASN A 4 24.64 -30.96 18.25
CA ASN A 4 23.20 -31.11 18.12
C ASN A 4 22.48 -29.78 18.50
N ARG A 5 21.46 -29.42 17.75
CA ARG A 5 20.60 -28.22 17.88
C ARG A 5 20.01 -28.02 19.30
N ARG A 6 19.97 -29.05 20.11
CA ARG A 6 19.44 -29.03 21.49
C ARG A 6 20.37 -28.36 22.53
N ASP A 7 21.68 -28.30 22.27
CA ASP A 7 22.62 -27.72 23.25
C ASP A 7 22.76 -26.21 23.16
N PHE A 8 22.28 -25.59 22.05
CA PHE A 8 22.29 -24.15 21.86
C PHE A 8 21.17 -23.44 22.65
N ILE A 9 20.01 -24.09 22.86
CA ILE A 9 18.85 -23.51 23.55
C ILE A 9 19.00 -23.50 25.10
N LYS A 10 19.92 -24.25 25.66
CA LYS A 10 20.07 -24.35 27.12
C LYS A 10 20.96 -23.28 27.78
N ASN A 11 21.65 -22.45 26.98
CA ASN A 11 22.58 -21.43 27.51
C ASN A 11 22.03 -20.02 27.56
N ILE A 12 20.74 -19.82 27.31
CA ILE A 12 20.06 -18.50 27.43
C ILE A 12 19.10 -18.54 28.65
N GLY A 13 19.65 -18.75 29.81
CA GLY A 13 18.93 -18.65 31.07
C GLY A 13 19.82 -18.12 32.16
N ILE A 14 19.36 -17.03 32.78
CA ILE A 14 19.85 -16.43 34.02
C ILE A 14 20.94 -15.36 33.87
N VAL A 15 20.59 -14.07 33.87
CA VAL A 15 21.04 -13.08 34.87
C VAL A 15 19.96 -12.02 35.00
N GLY A 16 19.43 -11.84 36.20
CA GLY A 16 18.48 -10.80 36.56
C GLY A 16 19.15 -9.57 37.17
N ALA A 17 18.39 -8.50 37.13
CA ALA A 17 18.38 -7.28 37.95
C ALA A 17 19.56 -6.28 37.85
N GLY A 18 19.24 -5.08 37.42
CA GLY A 18 19.77 -3.82 37.95
C GLY A 18 20.48 -2.90 36.98
N VAL A 19 19.92 -1.69 36.87
CA VAL A 19 20.56 -0.42 36.42
C VAL A 19 20.60 -0.19 34.91
N GLY A 20 19.91 0.89 34.48
CA GLY A 20 19.82 1.38 33.12
C GLY A 20 21.17 1.69 32.49
N LEU A 21 21.48 0.90 31.50
CA LEU A 21 22.46 1.14 30.46
C LEU A 21 21.89 0.49 29.19
N LEU A 22 21.95 1.21 28.10
CA LEU A 22 21.66 0.69 26.77
C LEU A 22 22.40 -0.63 26.58
N ALA A 23 21.67 -1.74 26.71
CA ALA A 23 22.24 -3.04 26.38
C ALA A 23 22.57 -3.05 24.88
N PRO A 24 23.76 -3.53 24.46
CA PRO A 24 24.04 -3.72 23.05
C PRO A 24 23.03 -4.74 22.51
N VAL A 25 22.22 -4.31 21.53
CA VAL A 25 21.41 -5.22 20.72
C VAL A 25 22.40 -6.18 20.08
N ALA A 26 22.35 -7.46 20.47
CA ALA A 26 23.16 -8.48 19.82
C ALA A 26 22.73 -8.53 18.36
N THR A 27 23.54 -8.01 17.47
CA THR A 27 23.40 -8.02 16.03
C THR A 27 23.52 -9.46 15.54
N MET A 28 22.40 -10.15 15.34
CA MET A 28 22.38 -11.39 14.58
C MET A 28 22.10 -11.04 13.12
N ALA A 29 23.15 -10.91 12.34
CA ALA A 29 23.04 -10.93 10.88
C ALA A 29 22.44 -12.28 10.47
N ILE A 30 21.39 -12.28 9.66
CA ILE A 30 20.94 -13.49 8.98
C ILE A 30 21.86 -13.63 7.76
N GLU A 31 22.93 -14.42 7.90
CA GLU A 31 23.63 -14.92 6.73
C GLU A 31 22.67 -15.80 5.91
N SER A 32 22.65 -15.60 4.59
CA SER A 32 21.79 -16.36 3.69
C SER A 32 22.20 -17.84 3.70
N GLN A 33 21.54 -18.63 4.53
CA GLN A 33 21.60 -20.10 4.45
C GLN A 33 20.48 -20.62 3.53
N ASN A 34 20.30 -20.02 2.35
CA ASN A 34 19.45 -20.58 1.32
C ASN A 34 20.27 -21.62 0.52
N GLU A 35 20.32 -22.84 1.03
CA GLU A 35 20.90 -24.01 0.32
C GLU A 35 20.21 -24.34 -1.03
N ASN A 36 19.24 -23.55 -1.49
CA ASN A 36 18.48 -23.78 -2.73
C ASN A 36 18.63 -22.71 -3.81
N LEU A 37 19.35 -21.63 -3.58
CA LEU A 37 19.82 -20.78 -4.66
C LEU A 37 21.23 -21.25 -5.03
N LEU A 38 21.33 -22.08 -6.07
CA LEU A 38 22.57 -22.31 -6.80
C LEU A 38 22.96 -21.00 -7.48
N LEU A 39 23.39 -20.02 -6.67
CA LEU A 39 24.18 -18.93 -7.21
C LEU A 39 25.48 -19.53 -7.70
N PRO A 40 25.99 -19.13 -8.87
CA PRO A 40 27.31 -19.55 -9.29
C PRO A 40 28.29 -19.28 -8.15
N ASP A 41 29.09 -20.28 -7.79
CA ASP A 41 30.15 -20.09 -6.81
C ASP A 41 30.90 -18.80 -7.11
N ASP A 42 31.19 -17.99 -6.09
CA ASP A 42 31.98 -16.79 -6.22
C ASP A 42 33.42 -17.20 -6.56
N ASP A 43 33.69 -17.43 -7.85
CA ASP A 43 34.98 -17.87 -8.36
C ASP A 43 36.02 -16.74 -8.40
N GLY A 44 35.66 -15.56 -7.78
CA GLY A 44 36.50 -14.38 -7.80
C GLY A 44 36.70 -13.83 -9.21
N SER A 45 35.71 -14.03 -10.10
CA SER A 45 35.82 -13.60 -11.50
C SER A 45 36.14 -12.10 -11.56
N LYS A 46 37.28 -11.77 -12.16
CA LYS A 46 37.75 -10.40 -12.44
C LYS A 46 36.91 -9.70 -13.52
N GLY A 47 35.69 -10.17 -13.74
CA GLY A 47 34.77 -9.70 -14.75
C GLY A 47 33.77 -8.66 -14.21
N GLU A 48 33.06 -8.04 -15.14
CA GLU A 48 31.95 -7.14 -14.87
C GLU A 48 30.67 -7.97 -14.70
N VAL A 49 29.94 -7.79 -13.58
CA VAL A 49 28.67 -8.48 -13.26
C VAL A 49 27.55 -7.47 -13.12
N VAL A 50 26.36 -7.80 -13.59
CA VAL A 50 25.14 -6.99 -13.40
C VAL A 50 24.21 -7.73 -12.43
N LEU A 51 23.90 -7.10 -11.33
CA LEU A 51 22.88 -7.60 -10.39
C LEU A 51 21.55 -6.95 -10.74
N ASN A 52 20.48 -7.74 -10.72
CA ASN A 52 19.10 -7.23 -10.82
C ASN A 52 18.42 -7.32 -9.46
N ILE A 53 17.87 -6.22 -8.97
CA ILE A 53 16.93 -6.21 -7.86
C ILE A 53 15.56 -5.91 -8.46
N LEU A 54 14.65 -6.89 -8.37
CA LEU A 54 13.31 -6.85 -8.93
C LEU A 54 12.33 -6.62 -7.79
N GLN A 55 11.59 -5.52 -7.85
CA GLN A 55 10.67 -5.09 -6.80
C GLN A 55 9.23 -5.15 -7.27
N THR A 56 8.37 -5.82 -6.49
CA THR A 56 6.93 -5.62 -6.48
C THR A 56 6.52 -4.93 -5.18
N THR A 57 5.33 -4.32 -5.17
CA THR A 57 4.71 -3.70 -4.00
C THR A 57 3.20 -3.64 -4.21
N ASP A 58 2.44 -3.56 -3.14
CA ASP A 58 1.00 -3.25 -3.19
C ASP A 58 0.23 -4.11 -4.20
N VAL A 59 0.56 -5.42 -4.24
CA VAL A 59 -0.10 -6.32 -5.20
C VAL A 59 -1.57 -6.54 -4.82
N HIS A 60 -1.91 -6.38 -3.53
CA HIS A 60 -3.28 -6.39 -3.03
C HIS A 60 -4.10 -7.60 -3.51
N CYS A 61 -3.48 -8.77 -3.51
CA CYS A 61 -4.14 -10.03 -3.91
C CYS A 61 -4.78 -9.99 -5.30
N GLN A 62 -4.26 -9.19 -6.25
CA GLN A 62 -4.76 -9.16 -7.61
C GLN A 62 -4.28 -10.40 -8.38
N LEU A 63 -5.08 -11.48 -8.26
CA LEU A 63 -4.73 -12.82 -8.73
C LEU A 63 -4.70 -12.92 -10.25
N HIS A 64 -5.61 -12.19 -10.92
CA HIS A 64 -5.84 -12.27 -12.36
C HIS A 64 -5.42 -10.99 -13.08
N PRO A 65 -5.15 -11.07 -14.39
CA PRO A 65 -4.99 -9.88 -15.21
C PRO A 65 -6.23 -8.99 -15.13
N HIS A 66 -6.01 -7.71 -14.89
CA HIS A 66 -7.06 -6.71 -14.71
C HIS A 66 -6.85 -5.52 -15.65
N ASP A 67 -7.84 -4.64 -15.74
CA ASP A 67 -7.70 -3.40 -16.46
C ASP A 67 -6.79 -2.46 -15.65
N GLU A 68 -5.87 -1.76 -16.33
CA GLU A 68 -4.99 -0.77 -15.71
C GLU A 68 -5.09 0.54 -16.48
N LEU A 69 -5.08 1.68 -15.75
CA LEU A 69 -5.14 3.01 -16.34
C LEU A 69 -3.74 3.49 -16.72
N PHE A 70 -3.62 3.99 -17.94
CA PHE A 70 -2.47 4.72 -18.46
C PHE A 70 -2.92 6.09 -18.92
N TRP A 71 -2.01 7.06 -18.87
CA TRP A 71 -2.30 8.43 -19.32
C TRP A 71 -1.52 8.72 -20.59
N GLU A 72 -2.17 8.69 -21.73
CA GLU A 72 -1.55 8.84 -23.05
C GLU A 72 -2.24 9.94 -23.85
N ASN A 73 -1.47 10.84 -24.43
CA ASN A 73 -1.99 11.95 -25.25
C ASN A 73 -3.11 12.77 -24.58
N GLY A 74 -2.99 12.99 -23.25
CA GLY A 74 -3.98 13.75 -22.48
C GLY A 74 -5.28 13.00 -22.18
N LYS A 75 -5.29 11.66 -22.30
CA LYS A 75 -6.47 10.82 -22.08
C LYS A 75 -6.13 9.58 -21.24
N ALA A 76 -7.13 9.11 -20.48
CA ALA A 76 -7.08 7.81 -19.85
C ALA A 76 -7.19 6.71 -20.92
N VAL A 77 -6.24 5.79 -20.92
CA VAL A 77 -6.20 4.59 -21.76
C VAL A 77 -6.11 3.38 -20.85
N PHE A 78 -6.83 2.31 -21.17
CA PHE A 78 -6.87 1.11 -20.35
C PHE A 78 -6.33 -0.07 -21.12
N ARG A 79 -5.54 -0.92 -20.46
CA ARG A 79 -5.06 -2.20 -20.99
C ARG A 79 -4.89 -3.24 -19.91
N LYS A 80 -4.90 -4.52 -20.30
CA LYS A 80 -4.74 -5.64 -19.36
C LYS A 80 -3.31 -5.76 -18.88
N THR A 81 -3.15 -5.77 -17.57
CA THR A 81 -1.85 -5.91 -16.88
C THR A 81 -2.00 -6.76 -15.63
N GLY A 82 -0.89 -7.06 -14.97
CA GLY A 82 -0.87 -7.69 -13.67
C GLY A 82 -1.31 -9.15 -13.66
N GLY A 83 -1.70 -9.60 -12.48
CA GLY A 83 -2.00 -11.01 -12.23
C GLY A 83 -0.75 -11.86 -11.97
N TYR A 84 -0.85 -12.75 -10.98
CA TYR A 84 0.31 -13.54 -10.54
C TYR A 84 0.83 -14.50 -11.61
N SER A 85 0.01 -14.94 -12.56
CA SER A 85 0.47 -15.83 -13.63
C SER A 85 1.40 -15.12 -14.63
N MET A 86 1.11 -13.87 -15.00
CA MET A 86 2.01 -13.08 -15.85
C MET A 86 3.26 -12.64 -15.07
N LEU A 87 3.09 -12.24 -13.81
CA LEU A 87 4.20 -11.91 -12.92
C LEU A 87 5.15 -13.10 -12.74
N SER A 88 4.62 -14.32 -12.54
CA SER A 88 5.42 -15.56 -12.46
C SER A 88 6.27 -15.76 -13.73
N THR A 89 5.68 -15.57 -14.90
CA THR A 89 6.41 -15.67 -16.17
C THR A 89 7.52 -14.64 -16.27
N TYR A 90 7.25 -13.38 -15.90
CA TYR A 90 8.25 -12.31 -15.90
C TYR A 90 9.43 -12.64 -14.98
N LEU A 91 9.17 -12.99 -13.74
CA LEU A 91 10.21 -13.28 -12.75
C LEU A 91 11.06 -14.49 -13.17
N LYS A 92 10.44 -15.57 -13.67
CA LYS A 92 11.16 -16.74 -14.22
C LYS A 92 12.04 -16.36 -15.40
N LYS A 93 11.55 -15.51 -16.31
CA LYS A 93 12.30 -15.02 -17.47
C LYS A 93 13.50 -14.18 -17.08
N GLU A 94 13.33 -13.25 -16.13
CA GLU A 94 14.43 -12.39 -15.68
C GLU A 94 15.51 -13.18 -14.94
N ARG A 95 15.13 -14.13 -14.04
CA ARG A 95 16.07 -15.03 -13.40
C ARG A 95 16.82 -15.94 -14.38
N LYS A 96 16.13 -16.43 -15.44
CA LYS A 96 16.79 -17.23 -16.49
C LYS A 96 17.79 -16.41 -17.30
N LYS A 97 17.50 -15.13 -17.55
CA LYS A 97 18.41 -14.21 -18.27
C LYS A 97 19.62 -13.83 -17.43
N ASN A 98 19.40 -13.61 -16.14
CA ASN A 98 20.42 -13.17 -15.21
C ASN A 98 20.28 -13.95 -13.88
N PRO A 99 21.16 -14.90 -13.55
CA PRO A 99 21.12 -15.65 -12.30
C PRO A 99 21.35 -14.76 -11.07
N TYR A 100 21.96 -13.57 -11.24
CA TYR A 100 22.12 -12.59 -10.18
C TYR A 100 20.88 -11.67 -10.07
N SER A 101 19.69 -12.28 -10.02
CA SER A 101 18.41 -11.57 -9.84
C SER A 101 17.86 -11.87 -8.46
N PHE A 102 17.66 -10.82 -7.66
CA PHE A 102 17.09 -10.84 -6.32
C PHE A 102 15.69 -10.19 -6.35
N VAL A 103 14.67 -10.92 -5.92
CA VAL A 103 13.27 -10.50 -6.02
C VAL A 103 12.73 -10.15 -4.65
N ILE A 104 12.22 -8.94 -4.50
CA ILE A 104 11.68 -8.41 -3.25
C ILE A 104 10.22 -7.98 -3.40
N ASP A 105 9.48 -8.05 -2.29
CA ASP A 105 8.17 -7.41 -2.19
C ASP A 105 8.16 -6.42 -1.03
N THR A 106 7.67 -5.22 -1.29
CA THR A 106 7.67 -4.12 -0.32
C THR A 106 6.31 -3.89 0.35
N GLY A 107 5.50 -4.97 0.49
CA GLY A 107 4.34 -5.01 1.38
C GLY A 107 2.99 -4.92 0.70
N ASP A 108 1.95 -5.06 1.50
CA ASP A 108 0.54 -5.08 1.12
C ASP A 108 0.17 -6.26 0.21
N MET A 109 0.52 -7.46 0.67
CA MET A 109 0.32 -8.71 -0.07
C MET A 109 -1.02 -9.39 0.23
N PHE A 110 -1.58 -9.23 1.44
CA PHE A 110 -2.66 -10.10 1.95
C PHE A 110 -4.05 -9.46 1.97
N GLN A 111 -4.19 -8.22 1.55
CA GLN A 111 -5.46 -7.50 1.53
C GLN A 111 -5.82 -7.07 0.10
N GLY A 112 -7.08 -7.25 -0.34
CA GLY A 112 -7.59 -6.69 -1.60
C GLY A 112 -8.51 -7.57 -2.43
N SER A 113 -8.68 -8.86 -2.14
CA SER A 113 -9.60 -9.73 -2.89
C SER A 113 -10.55 -10.51 -2.00
N GLU A 114 -11.67 -10.95 -2.56
CA GLU A 114 -12.63 -11.81 -1.87
C GLU A 114 -11.98 -13.10 -1.35
N LEU A 115 -11.10 -13.74 -2.15
CA LEU A 115 -10.37 -14.93 -1.73
C LEU A 115 -9.56 -14.68 -0.46
N SER A 116 -8.88 -13.54 -0.38
CA SER A 116 -8.12 -13.18 0.81
C SER A 116 -9.04 -13.02 2.03
N VAL A 117 -10.15 -12.33 1.88
CA VAL A 117 -11.12 -12.14 2.97
C VAL A 117 -11.69 -13.47 3.45
N LYS A 118 -12.15 -14.33 2.53
CA LYS A 118 -12.72 -15.66 2.83
C LYS A 118 -11.75 -16.60 3.54
N THR A 119 -10.45 -16.46 3.24
CA THR A 119 -9.41 -17.34 3.79
C THR A 119 -8.52 -16.65 4.83
N THR A 120 -8.84 -15.39 5.20
CA THR A 120 -8.00 -14.55 6.06
C THR A 120 -6.53 -14.53 5.62
N GLY A 121 -6.31 -14.43 4.30
CA GLY A 121 -5.00 -14.38 3.65
C GLY A 121 -4.32 -15.74 3.43
N GLN A 122 -4.84 -16.84 3.99
CA GLN A 122 -4.13 -18.13 3.98
C GLN A 122 -3.94 -18.72 2.57
N ALA A 123 -4.90 -18.53 1.66
CA ALA A 123 -4.79 -18.99 0.27
C ALA A 123 -3.65 -18.30 -0.50
N LEU A 124 -3.22 -17.13 -0.08
CA LEU A 124 -2.15 -16.36 -0.75
C LEU A 124 -0.75 -16.94 -0.46
N VAL A 125 -0.55 -17.56 0.70
CA VAL A 125 0.77 -18.08 1.10
C VAL A 125 1.38 -19.04 0.07
N PRO A 126 0.70 -20.12 -0.38
CA PRO A 126 1.28 -21.00 -1.40
C PRO A 126 1.48 -20.33 -2.76
N ILE A 127 0.64 -19.35 -3.12
CA ILE A 127 0.76 -18.58 -4.35
C ILE A 127 2.03 -17.70 -4.29
N LEU A 128 2.24 -16.96 -3.20
CA LEU A 128 3.42 -16.13 -2.98
C LEU A 128 4.69 -16.98 -2.92
N ASN A 129 4.67 -18.13 -2.23
CA ASN A 129 5.81 -19.06 -2.21
C ASN A 129 6.16 -19.59 -3.59
N ALA A 130 5.18 -19.80 -4.48
CA ALA A 130 5.42 -20.25 -5.86
C ALA A 130 6.13 -19.19 -6.73
N LEU A 131 6.04 -17.89 -6.38
CA LEU A 131 6.77 -16.80 -7.04
C LEU A 131 8.24 -16.75 -6.64
N LYS A 132 8.62 -17.42 -5.53
CA LYS A 132 9.98 -17.53 -5.03
C LYS A 132 10.66 -16.17 -4.76
N TYR A 133 9.97 -15.32 -4.01
CA TYR A 133 10.61 -14.10 -3.51
C TYR A 133 11.84 -14.43 -2.64
N ASP A 134 12.81 -13.54 -2.64
CA ASP A 134 14.05 -13.65 -1.88
C ASP A 134 13.99 -12.85 -0.58
N LEU A 135 13.11 -11.82 -0.50
CA LEU A 135 12.93 -11.00 0.70
C LEU A 135 11.54 -10.35 0.70
N TYR A 136 10.93 -10.26 1.88
CA TYR A 136 9.67 -9.54 2.11
C TYR A 136 9.83 -8.48 3.18
N ILE A 137 9.01 -7.41 3.07
CA ILE A 137 8.73 -6.52 4.19
C ILE A 137 7.22 -6.43 4.44
N PRO A 138 6.76 -6.18 5.68
CA PRO A 138 5.36 -5.92 5.93
C PRO A 138 4.97 -4.52 5.44
N GLY A 139 3.83 -4.40 4.77
CA GLY A 139 3.14 -3.14 4.52
C GLY A 139 2.21 -2.76 5.67
N ASN A 140 1.31 -1.83 5.42
CA ASN A 140 0.36 -1.36 6.43
C ASN A 140 -0.89 -2.25 6.52
N TRP A 141 -1.21 -3.06 5.50
CA TRP A 141 -2.37 -3.96 5.49
C TRP A 141 -2.07 -5.39 5.91
N GLU A 142 -0.83 -5.77 6.19
CA GLU A 142 -0.51 -7.09 6.72
C GLU A 142 -1.18 -7.37 8.06
N VAL A 143 -1.55 -6.34 8.79
CA VAL A 143 -2.23 -6.45 10.10
C VAL A 143 -3.76 -6.54 10.01
N ILE A 144 -4.35 -6.51 8.81
CA ILE A 144 -5.83 -6.47 8.66
C ILE A 144 -6.56 -7.59 9.39
N TYR A 145 -5.96 -8.76 9.51
CA TYR A 145 -6.51 -9.91 10.25
C TYR A 145 -5.91 -10.06 11.65
N GLY A 146 -5.30 -8.99 12.19
CA GLY A 146 -4.68 -8.94 13.50
C GLY A 146 -3.24 -9.46 13.54
N LYS A 147 -2.51 -9.06 14.61
CA LYS A 147 -1.08 -9.38 14.81
C LYS A 147 -0.77 -10.87 14.70
N GLN A 148 -1.56 -11.73 15.35
CA GLN A 148 -1.29 -13.17 15.36
C GLN A 148 -1.41 -13.77 13.96
N ASN A 149 -2.41 -13.36 13.18
CA ASN A 149 -2.57 -13.84 11.82
C ASN A 149 -1.47 -13.29 10.90
N MET A 150 -1.08 -12.03 11.03
CA MET A 150 0.08 -11.46 10.34
C MET A 150 1.33 -12.31 10.58
N GLN A 151 1.66 -12.60 11.85
CA GLN A 151 2.83 -13.42 12.18
C GLN A 151 2.73 -14.85 11.61
N LYS A 152 1.53 -15.44 11.58
CA LYS A 152 1.28 -16.75 10.97
C LYS A 152 1.49 -16.73 9.45
N LEU A 153 0.90 -15.75 8.75
CA LEU A 153 0.99 -15.62 7.30
C LEU A 153 2.43 -15.35 6.86
N LEU A 154 3.05 -14.30 7.43
CA LEU A 154 4.44 -13.97 7.11
C LEU A 154 5.41 -15.09 7.53
N GLY A 155 5.16 -15.76 8.67
CA GLY A 155 5.94 -16.90 9.10
C GLY A 155 5.88 -18.12 8.16
N ALA A 156 4.78 -18.26 7.41
CA ALA A 156 4.60 -19.34 6.43
C ALA A 156 5.19 -19.02 5.04
N LEU A 157 5.58 -17.78 4.78
CA LEU A 157 6.38 -17.43 3.59
C LEU A 157 7.81 -17.97 3.74
N GLN A 158 8.39 -18.49 2.65
CA GLN A 158 9.69 -19.13 2.67
C GLN A 158 10.86 -18.16 2.77
N ALA A 159 10.75 -16.97 2.13
CA ALA A 159 11.80 -15.96 2.16
C ALA A 159 11.90 -15.27 3.54
N PRO A 160 13.06 -14.69 3.90
CA PRO A 160 13.23 -13.82 5.07
C PRO A 160 12.27 -12.63 5.06
N LYS A 161 11.98 -12.11 6.25
CA LYS A 161 11.17 -10.89 6.49
C LYS A 161 11.97 -9.93 7.36
N ILE A 162 12.02 -8.66 6.99
CA ILE A 162 12.72 -7.62 7.76
C ILE A 162 11.80 -6.43 8.03
N CYS A 163 11.94 -5.81 9.21
CA CYS A 163 11.30 -4.54 9.55
C CYS A 163 11.91 -3.96 10.83
N ALA A 164 12.46 -2.75 10.77
CA ALA A 164 13.23 -2.13 11.84
C ALA A 164 12.39 -1.26 12.78
N ASN A 165 11.08 -1.10 12.54
CA ASN A 165 10.21 -0.24 13.33
C ASN A 165 8.91 -0.88 13.83
N MET A 166 8.81 -2.20 13.79
CA MET A 166 7.68 -2.94 14.39
C MET A 166 8.15 -3.68 15.64
N TYR A 167 7.61 -3.29 16.79
CA TYR A 167 7.94 -3.86 18.09
C TYR A 167 6.75 -4.56 18.74
N HIS A 168 7.02 -5.52 19.61
CA HIS A 168 5.99 -6.00 20.53
C HIS A 168 5.58 -4.86 21.47
N ASP A 169 4.27 -4.57 21.55
CA ASP A 169 3.71 -3.70 22.58
C ASP A 169 3.52 -4.53 23.86
N LEU A 170 4.21 -4.15 24.91
CA LEU A 170 4.14 -4.79 26.24
C LEU A 170 3.01 -4.21 27.12
N GLY A 171 2.20 -3.30 26.56
CA GLY A 171 1.17 -2.54 27.24
C GLY A 171 1.62 -1.15 27.62
N ASP A 172 0.67 -0.21 27.74
CA ASP A 172 0.87 1.20 28.09
C ASP A 172 1.95 1.92 27.24
N GLY A 173 2.08 1.53 25.95
CA GLY A 173 3.08 2.07 25.03
C GLY A 173 4.51 1.66 25.35
N LYS A 174 4.70 0.65 26.21
CA LYS A 174 6.01 0.11 26.53
C LYS A 174 6.54 -0.77 25.41
N ARG A 175 7.68 -0.36 24.84
CA ARG A 175 8.33 -1.04 23.73
C ARG A 175 9.01 -2.33 24.18
N GLY A 176 8.66 -3.45 23.50
CA GLY A 176 9.33 -4.75 23.62
C GLY A 176 10.40 -4.94 22.55
N GLU A 177 10.66 -6.20 22.20
CA GLU A 177 11.61 -6.57 21.15
C GLU A 177 11.01 -6.31 19.75
N LEU A 178 11.88 -6.20 18.72
CA LEU A 178 11.49 -6.17 17.32
C LEU A 178 10.73 -7.46 16.94
N ILE A 179 9.68 -7.33 16.15
CA ILE A 179 8.90 -8.48 15.65
C ILE A 179 9.67 -9.20 14.53
N PHE A 180 10.46 -8.46 13.75
CA PHE A 180 11.24 -8.94 12.63
C PHE A 180 12.70 -8.51 12.78
N GLN A 181 13.62 -9.17 12.06
CA GLN A 181 14.98 -8.70 11.93
C GLN A 181 15.00 -7.32 11.26
N PRO A 182 15.86 -6.39 11.67
CA PRO A 182 15.88 -5.04 11.13
C PRO A 182 16.41 -4.95 9.71
N TYR A 183 17.33 -5.82 9.33
CA TYR A 183 18.02 -5.81 8.04
C TYR A 183 18.38 -7.22 7.54
N TYR A 184 18.75 -7.30 6.27
CA TYR A 184 19.27 -8.49 5.59
C TYR A 184 20.49 -8.11 4.75
N ILE A 185 21.45 -9.04 4.59
CA ILE A 185 22.65 -8.84 3.76
C ILE A 185 22.71 -9.90 2.68
N TRP A 186 22.78 -9.47 1.43
CA TRP A 186 23.01 -10.32 0.28
C TRP A 186 24.48 -10.28 -0.11
N HIS A 187 25.16 -11.43 0.01
CA HIS A 187 26.54 -11.62 -0.44
C HIS A 187 26.51 -12.11 -1.89
N VAL A 188 27.04 -11.33 -2.83
CA VAL A 188 26.99 -11.66 -4.26
C VAL A 188 28.10 -10.95 -5.03
N ALA A 189 28.77 -11.69 -5.96
CA ALA A 189 29.79 -11.15 -6.84
C ALA A 189 30.86 -10.29 -6.11
N GLY A 190 31.30 -10.74 -4.94
CA GLY A 190 32.33 -10.07 -4.13
C GLY A 190 31.87 -8.78 -3.44
N VAL A 191 30.57 -8.46 -3.43
CA VAL A 191 29.99 -7.31 -2.73
C VAL A 191 28.98 -7.73 -1.70
N LYS A 192 28.77 -6.91 -0.68
CA LYS A 192 27.69 -7.01 0.28
C LYS A 192 26.68 -5.92 0.00
N ILE A 193 25.44 -6.33 -0.31
CA ILE A 193 24.29 -5.42 -0.48
C ILE A 193 23.46 -5.49 0.81
N GLY A 194 23.36 -4.37 1.53
CA GLY A 194 22.54 -4.26 2.74
C GLY A 194 21.11 -3.87 2.41
N PHE A 195 20.14 -4.59 2.97
CA PHE A 195 18.71 -4.23 2.90
C PHE A 195 18.24 -3.87 4.31
N LEU A 196 17.72 -2.69 4.49
CA LEU A 196 17.09 -2.20 5.70
C LEU A 196 15.62 -1.93 5.42
N SER A 197 14.71 -2.04 6.40
CA SER A 197 13.29 -1.87 6.10
C SER A 197 12.51 -1.13 7.18
N TYR A 198 11.54 -0.32 6.69
CA TYR A 198 10.54 0.38 7.52
C TYR A 198 9.15 0.28 6.90
N THR A 199 8.15 0.04 7.77
CA THR A 199 6.73 0.14 7.44
C THR A 199 6.12 1.41 8.03
N ASP A 200 4.89 1.75 7.62
CA ASP A 200 4.16 2.95 8.04
C ASP A 200 3.95 3.01 9.56
N PRO A 201 4.50 3.98 10.27
CA PRO A 201 4.28 4.14 11.72
C PRO A 201 2.87 4.65 12.04
N LEU A 202 2.12 5.14 11.06
CA LEU A 202 0.78 5.71 11.22
C LEU A 202 -0.33 4.66 11.06
N VAL A 203 0.00 3.37 10.92
CA VAL A 203 -0.98 2.27 10.80
C VAL A 203 -2.12 2.38 11.83
N PRO A 204 -1.89 2.57 13.14
CA PRO A 204 -2.98 2.66 14.11
C PRO A 204 -3.89 3.89 13.95
N LEU A 205 -3.41 4.92 13.24
CA LEU A 205 -4.14 6.16 12.96
C LEU A 205 -4.87 6.11 11.60
N ARG A 206 -4.29 5.38 10.63
CA ARG A 206 -4.85 5.27 9.26
C ARG A 206 -5.89 4.18 9.15
N GLN A 207 -5.73 3.09 9.90
CA GLN A 207 -6.61 1.92 9.91
C GLN A 207 -7.30 1.75 11.26
N SER A 208 -8.13 0.70 11.39
CA SER A 208 -8.67 0.33 12.70
C SER A 208 -7.53 0.03 13.68
N PRO A 209 -7.48 0.69 14.84
CA PRO A 209 -6.47 0.40 15.86
C PRO A 209 -6.56 -1.05 16.38
N ALA A 210 -7.68 -1.74 16.19
CA ALA A 210 -7.85 -3.15 16.55
C ALA A 210 -6.96 -4.07 15.70
N TYR A 211 -6.68 -3.72 14.43
CA TYR A 211 -5.87 -4.55 13.53
C TYR A 211 -4.42 -4.68 14.02
N SER A 212 -3.84 -3.59 14.47
CA SER A 212 -2.45 -3.52 14.94
C SER A 212 -2.30 -3.63 16.45
N LYS A 213 -3.35 -4.01 17.19
CA LYS A 213 -3.30 -4.17 18.64
C LYS A 213 -2.16 -5.11 19.06
N GLY A 214 -1.32 -4.66 19.99
CA GLY A 214 -0.16 -5.39 20.48
C GLY A 214 1.10 -5.19 19.62
N ILE A 215 1.07 -4.24 18.66
CA ILE A 215 2.23 -3.78 17.89
C ILE A 215 2.46 -2.31 18.23
N LEU A 216 3.71 -1.96 18.53
CA LEU A 216 4.16 -0.59 18.68
C LEU A 216 5.04 -0.25 17.47
N TYR A 217 4.69 0.83 16.79
CA TYR A 217 5.46 1.36 15.66
C TYR A 217 6.27 2.56 16.09
N THR A 218 7.49 2.69 15.55
CA THR A 218 8.34 3.87 15.75
C THR A 218 8.59 4.59 14.43
N GLN A 219 8.98 5.87 14.54
CA GLN A 219 9.40 6.64 13.36
C GLN A 219 10.73 6.11 12.85
N PRO A 220 10.96 6.05 11.51
CA PRO A 220 12.23 5.60 10.95
C PRO A 220 13.43 6.36 11.49
N GLU A 221 13.30 7.66 11.72
CA GLU A 221 14.36 8.56 12.18
C GLU A 221 14.94 8.16 13.55
N GLU A 222 14.20 7.35 14.35
CA GLU A 222 14.67 6.94 15.68
C GLU A 222 15.89 6.02 15.62
N ASN A 223 16.02 5.19 14.57
CA ASN A 223 17.07 4.17 14.49
C ASN A 223 17.70 3.99 13.10
N LEU A 224 17.25 4.74 12.08
CA LEU A 224 17.76 4.63 10.71
C LEU A 224 19.27 4.86 10.65
N ALA A 225 19.77 5.97 11.22
CA ALA A 225 21.19 6.29 11.20
C ALA A 225 22.04 5.21 11.89
N HIS A 226 21.52 4.60 12.99
CA HIS A 226 22.18 3.49 13.68
C HIS A 226 22.33 2.26 12.76
N PHE A 227 21.25 1.81 12.10
CA PHE A 227 21.33 0.62 11.25
C PHE A 227 22.11 0.86 9.96
N VAL A 228 22.10 2.09 9.42
CA VAL A 228 22.99 2.48 8.31
C VAL A 228 24.45 2.38 8.72
N ASP A 229 24.81 2.85 9.92
CA ASP A 229 26.16 2.72 10.47
C ASP A 229 26.56 1.25 10.65
N VAL A 230 25.68 0.42 11.22
CA VAL A 230 25.89 -1.04 11.35
C VAL A 230 26.18 -1.66 10.00
N LEU A 231 25.31 -1.46 9.01
CA LEU A 231 25.48 -2.04 7.67
C LEU A 231 26.75 -1.59 6.98
N LYS A 232 27.07 -0.29 7.07
CA LYS A 232 28.22 0.30 6.36
C LYS A 232 29.55 0.00 7.03
N ASN A 233 29.64 0.19 8.34
CA ASN A 233 30.90 0.22 9.06
C ASN A 233 31.20 -1.09 9.81
N GLN A 234 30.18 -1.80 10.30
CA GLN A 234 30.38 -3.06 11.02
C GLN A 234 30.26 -4.27 10.09
N GLU A 235 29.22 -4.30 9.24
CA GLU A 235 28.99 -5.40 8.28
C GLU A 235 29.78 -5.21 6.97
N GLY A 236 30.20 -4.00 6.63
CA GLY A 236 30.98 -3.68 5.44
C GLY A 236 30.17 -3.74 4.15
N CYS A 237 28.90 -3.40 4.19
CA CYS A 237 28.06 -3.29 3.00
C CYS A 237 28.54 -2.15 2.09
N SER A 238 28.75 -2.46 0.81
CA SER A 238 29.19 -1.49 -0.20
C SER A 238 28.04 -0.72 -0.85
N TYR A 239 26.82 -1.21 -0.70
CA TYR A 239 25.59 -0.59 -1.20
C TYR A 239 24.44 -0.86 -0.24
N ILE A 240 23.62 0.16 0.07
CA ILE A 240 22.53 0.04 1.04
C ILE A 240 21.21 0.43 0.40
N LEU A 241 20.25 -0.47 0.45
CA LEU A 241 18.88 -0.31 -0.02
C LEU A 241 17.92 -0.23 1.16
N LEU A 242 17.15 0.85 1.22
CA LEU A 242 16.05 0.99 2.17
C LEU A 242 14.76 0.52 1.50
N LEU A 243 14.21 -0.60 1.96
CA LEU A 243 12.90 -1.08 1.57
C LEU A 243 11.85 -0.38 2.43
N SER A 244 10.89 0.26 1.80
CA SER A 244 10.01 1.19 2.51
C SER A 244 8.55 1.02 2.13
N HIS A 245 7.70 0.93 3.14
CA HIS A 245 6.24 1.01 2.95
C HIS A 245 5.68 2.25 3.69
N LEU A 246 6.20 3.44 3.34
CA LEU A 246 5.89 4.72 3.99
C LEU A 246 5.06 5.66 3.11
N GLY A 247 4.97 5.35 1.80
CA GLY A 247 4.40 6.22 0.78
C GLY A 247 5.38 7.27 0.26
N LEU A 248 5.20 7.64 -1.01
CA LEU A 248 6.18 8.44 -1.77
C LEU A 248 6.55 9.76 -1.10
N SER A 249 5.57 10.48 -0.54
CA SER A 249 5.84 11.76 0.15
C SER A 249 6.75 11.59 1.36
N GLN A 250 6.50 10.56 2.18
CA GLN A 250 7.30 10.30 3.39
C GLN A 250 8.69 9.79 3.01
N GLN A 251 8.79 8.98 1.96
CA GLN A 251 10.06 8.48 1.43
C GLN A 251 10.94 9.64 0.93
N ILE A 252 10.36 10.60 0.18
CA ILE A 252 11.06 11.80 -0.26
C ILE A 252 11.50 12.66 0.93
N HIS A 253 10.63 12.80 1.95
CA HIS A 253 10.98 13.52 3.17
C HIS A 253 12.18 12.86 3.85
N LEU A 254 12.14 11.54 4.06
CA LEU A 254 13.19 10.76 4.70
C LEU A 254 14.51 10.82 3.91
N ALA A 255 14.46 10.70 2.57
CA ALA A 255 15.62 10.77 1.68
C ALA A 255 16.34 12.14 1.71
N ASN A 256 15.69 13.19 2.24
CA ASN A 256 16.27 14.51 2.45
C ASN A 256 16.80 14.72 3.88
N GLN A 257 16.57 13.77 4.81
CA GLN A 257 17.07 13.85 6.19
C GLN A 257 18.48 13.26 6.29
N GLU A 258 19.28 13.81 7.21
CA GLU A 258 20.66 13.34 7.46
C GLU A 258 20.71 11.87 7.91
N ALA A 259 19.69 11.41 8.62
CA ALA A 259 19.55 10.02 9.05
C ALA A 259 19.60 9.02 7.87
N CYS A 260 19.27 9.46 6.65
CA CYS A 260 19.34 8.67 5.42
C CYS A 260 20.71 8.72 4.72
N SER A 261 21.69 9.41 5.32
CA SER A 261 23.05 9.49 4.76
C SER A 261 23.71 8.11 4.72
N GLY A 262 24.06 7.67 3.51
CA GLY A 262 24.62 6.33 3.26
C GLY A 262 23.64 5.32 2.71
N VAL A 263 22.36 5.65 2.57
CA VAL A 263 21.36 4.89 1.81
C VAL A 263 21.45 5.29 0.34
N ASP A 264 21.66 4.33 -0.55
CA ASP A 264 21.81 4.60 -2.00
C ASP A 264 20.45 4.75 -2.70
N TYR A 265 19.48 3.86 -2.38
CA TYR A 265 18.12 3.91 -2.88
C TYR A 265 17.09 3.62 -1.79
N ILE A 266 15.94 4.28 -1.88
CA ILE A 266 14.70 3.89 -1.22
C ILE A 266 13.81 3.22 -2.27
N LEU A 267 13.53 1.93 -2.06
CA LEU A 267 12.60 1.14 -2.85
C LEU A 267 11.26 1.11 -2.12
N GLY A 268 10.32 1.92 -2.59
CA GLY A 268 9.11 2.30 -1.87
C GLY A 268 7.84 1.55 -2.24
N GLY A 269 6.80 1.76 -1.46
CA GLY A 269 5.42 1.31 -1.63
C GLY A 269 4.43 2.19 -0.82
N ASP A 270 3.19 1.75 -0.66
CA ASP A 270 2.03 2.35 0.02
C ASP A 270 1.20 3.31 -0.85
N THR A 271 1.81 4.16 -1.67
CA THR A 271 1.05 5.18 -2.41
C THR A 271 0.69 4.81 -3.84
N HIS A 272 1.09 3.62 -4.31
CA HIS A 272 0.81 3.09 -5.64
C HIS A 272 1.33 3.96 -6.79
N GLU A 273 2.30 4.84 -6.50
CA GLU A 273 2.84 5.77 -7.49
C GLU A 273 3.78 5.06 -8.49
N ARG A 274 3.74 5.47 -9.75
CA ARG A 274 4.55 4.91 -10.83
C ARG A 274 5.75 5.80 -11.10
N VAL A 275 6.81 5.58 -10.34
CA VAL A 275 8.06 6.35 -10.49
C VAL A 275 8.92 5.71 -11.57
N ARG A 276 8.88 6.26 -12.79
CA ARG A 276 9.69 5.76 -13.92
C ARG A 276 11.13 6.24 -13.90
N LYS A 277 11.37 7.42 -13.35
CA LYS A 277 12.69 7.98 -13.11
C LYS A 277 12.94 8.09 -11.63
N PRO A 278 14.08 7.63 -11.10
CA PRO A 278 14.41 7.85 -9.70
C PRO A 278 14.35 9.33 -9.32
N ILE A 279 13.65 9.64 -8.26
CA ILE A 279 13.59 10.97 -7.66
C ILE A 279 14.89 11.16 -6.90
N VAL A 280 15.74 12.09 -7.34
CA VAL A 280 17.02 12.38 -6.70
C VAL A 280 16.79 13.33 -5.54
N CYS A 281 17.03 12.86 -4.31
CA CYS A 281 16.96 13.64 -3.08
C CYS A 281 18.37 13.96 -2.57
N LYS A 282 18.45 14.62 -1.41
CA LYS A 282 19.74 15.06 -0.85
C LYS A 282 20.69 13.90 -0.52
N TYR A 283 20.16 12.81 0.04
CA TYR A 283 20.98 11.70 0.53
C TYR A 283 20.70 10.37 -0.18
N SER A 284 19.58 10.22 -0.86
CA SER A 284 19.18 8.97 -1.50
C SER A 284 18.34 9.21 -2.75
N LYS A 285 18.16 8.18 -3.57
CA LYS A 285 17.21 8.16 -4.70
C LYS A 285 15.96 7.40 -4.27
N VAL A 286 14.79 7.85 -4.71
CA VAL A 286 13.49 7.25 -4.34
C VAL A 286 12.79 6.72 -5.59
N VAL A 287 12.27 5.50 -5.52
CA VAL A 287 11.43 4.88 -6.55
C VAL A 287 10.24 4.17 -5.91
N GLU A 288 9.14 4.05 -6.68
CA GLU A 288 7.96 3.27 -6.30
C GLU A 288 7.38 2.65 -7.58
N PRO A 289 7.15 1.32 -7.66
CA PRO A 289 6.83 0.64 -8.91
C PRO A 289 5.33 0.49 -9.19
N GLY A 290 4.47 1.35 -8.66
CA GLY A 290 3.02 1.24 -8.85
C GLY A 290 2.38 0.21 -7.94
N ALA A 291 1.38 -0.54 -8.44
CA ALA A 291 0.61 -1.47 -7.63
C ALA A 291 0.03 -2.63 -8.46
N PHE A 292 -0.74 -3.51 -7.80
CA PHE A 292 -1.59 -4.57 -8.37
C PHE A 292 -0.82 -5.60 -9.22
N GLY A 293 0.51 -5.66 -9.07
CA GLY A 293 1.36 -6.52 -9.91
C GLY A 293 1.42 -6.07 -11.38
N SER A 294 0.93 -4.86 -11.70
CA SER A 294 0.95 -4.29 -13.04
C SER A 294 2.34 -3.91 -13.51
N PHE A 295 3.26 -3.72 -12.57
CA PHE A 295 4.64 -3.28 -12.82
C PHE A 295 5.63 -4.04 -11.94
N VAL A 296 6.89 -4.08 -12.41
CA VAL A 296 8.05 -4.50 -11.61
C VAL A 296 9.12 -3.43 -11.73
N GLY A 297 9.54 -2.88 -10.60
CA GLY A 297 10.73 -2.04 -10.51
C GLY A 297 11.98 -2.90 -10.68
N LYS A 298 12.87 -2.53 -11.58
CA LYS A 298 14.12 -3.25 -11.82
C LYS A 298 15.31 -2.31 -11.63
N LEU A 299 15.99 -2.45 -10.50
CA LEU A 299 17.25 -1.77 -10.23
C LEU A 299 18.40 -2.68 -10.65
N GLN A 300 19.20 -2.23 -11.60
CA GLN A 300 20.40 -2.91 -12.05
C GLN A 300 21.63 -2.26 -11.42
N LEU A 301 22.45 -3.07 -10.76
CA LEU A 301 23.74 -2.65 -10.19
C LEU A 301 24.85 -3.29 -10.99
N LYS A 302 25.76 -2.48 -11.53
CA LYS A 302 26.92 -2.94 -12.27
C LYS A 302 28.09 -3.06 -11.30
N ILE A 303 28.61 -4.28 -11.15
CA ILE A 303 29.72 -4.60 -10.26
C ILE A 303 30.97 -4.81 -11.09
N LYS A 304 32.09 -4.27 -10.64
CA LYS A 304 33.42 -4.53 -11.17
C LYS A 304 34.44 -4.49 -10.04
N ASP A 305 35.31 -5.48 -10.00
CA ASP A 305 36.39 -5.60 -9.00
C ASP A 305 35.89 -5.41 -7.54
N GLY A 306 34.74 -6.06 -7.20
CA GLY A 306 34.13 -5.99 -5.86
C GLY A 306 33.53 -4.63 -5.49
N LYS A 307 33.20 -3.79 -6.48
CA LYS A 307 32.59 -2.46 -6.25
C LYS A 307 31.40 -2.24 -7.17
N VAL A 308 30.36 -1.61 -6.67
CA VAL A 308 29.27 -1.06 -7.49
C VAL A 308 29.81 0.16 -8.23
N ILE A 309 29.84 0.12 -9.57
CA ILE A 309 30.37 1.19 -10.40
C ILE A 309 29.29 2.05 -11.07
N SER A 310 28.07 1.53 -11.20
CA SER A 310 26.90 2.27 -11.65
C SER A 310 25.60 1.59 -11.26
N ASP A 311 24.52 2.37 -11.26
CA ASP A 311 23.15 1.90 -11.08
C ASP A 311 22.24 2.43 -12.20
N GLN A 312 21.20 1.67 -12.53
CA GLN A 312 20.15 2.06 -13.47
C GLN A 312 18.81 1.47 -13.05
N TYR A 313 17.76 2.29 -13.09
CA TYR A 313 16.40 1.84 -12.75
C TYR A 313 15.50 1.81 -13.97
N PHE A 314 14.63 0.79 -14.01
CA PHE A 314 13.60 0.60 -15.02
C PHE A 314 12.29 0.28 -14.32
N LEU A 315 11.18 0.67 -14.91
CA LEU A 315 9.82 0.24 -14.52
C LEU A 315 9.25 -0.60 -15.65
N ASP A 316 9.27 -1.92 -15.47
CA ASP A 316 8.80 -2.88 -16.48
C ASP A 316 7.29 -3.13 -16.30
N GLU A 317 6.52 -3.05 -17.39
CA GLU A 317 5.08 -3.31 -17.42
C GLU A 317 4.82 -4.81 -17.54
N ILE A 318 3.95 -5.34 -16.69
CA ILE A 318 3.50 -6.74 -16.71
C ILE A 318 2.17 -6.79 -17.48
N SER A 319 2.23 -6.99 -18.78
CA SER A 319 1.07 -6.98 -19.66
C SER A 319 1.08 -8.17 -20.63
N GLU A 320 -0.07 -8.50 -21.21
CA GLU A 320 -0.23 -9.57 -22.21
C GLU A 320 0.72 -9.39 -23.42
N LYS A 321 1.09 -8.16 -23.72
CA LYS A 321 2.08 -7.83 -24.76
C LYS A 321 3.47 -8.37 -24.43
N ASN A 322 3.84 -8.37 -23.14
CA ASN A 322 5.20 -8.65 -22.69
C ASN A 322 5.34 -10.02 -22.00
N CYS A 323 4.25 -10.52 -21.42
CA CYS A 323 4.23 -11.73 -20.60
C CYS A 323 3.01 -12.60 -20.94
N ARG A 324 3.26 -13.89 -21.19
CA ARG A 324 2.16 -14.88 -21.26
C ARG A 324 1.87 -15.40 -19.85
N ALA A 325 0.61 -15.81 -19.62
CA ALA A 325 0.23 -16.42 -18.36
C ALA A 325 1.00 -17.74 -18.11
N ASP A 326 1.43 -17.94 -16.88
CA ASP A 326 2.02 -19.20 -16.41
C ASP A 326 0.90 -20.18 -16.02
N SER A 327 0.68 -21.21 -16.84
CA SER A 327 -0.40 -22.18 -16.63
C SER A 327 -0.31 -22.94 -15.31
N SER A 328 0.87 -23.11 -14.73
CA SER A 328 1.03 -23.76 -13.42
C SER A 328 0.55 -22.83 -12.29
N MET A 329 0.82 -21.54 -12.39
CA MET A 329 0.32 -20.54 -11.47
C MET A 329 -1.20 -20.37 -11.59
N ASP A 330 -1.75 -20.33 -12.82
CA ASP A 330 -3.20 -20.27 -13.03
C ASP A 330 -3.92 -21.46 -12.39
N LYS A 331 -3.41 -22.69 -12.56
CA LYS A 331 -3.97 -23.88 -11.92
C LYS A 331 -3.91 -23.81 -10.40
N LEU A 332 -2.83 -23.27 -9.85
CA LEU A 332 -2.68 -23.09 -8.40
C LEU A 332 -3.72 -22.11 -7.87
N ILE A 333 -3.87 -20.94 -8.50
CA ILE A 333 -4.87 -19.93 -8.15
C ILE A 333 -6.29 -20.52 -8.23
N GLN A 334 -6.64 -21.15 -9.35
CA GLN A 334 -7.95 -21.76 -9.55
C GLN A 334 -8.27 -22.84 -8.50
N SER A 335 -7.27 -23.57 -8.00
CA SER A 335 -7.48 -24.58 -6.96
C SER A 335 -7.97 -23.98 -5.65
N PHE A 336 -7.53 -22.76 -5.32
CA PHE A 336 -7.96 -22.02 -4.11
C PHE A 336 -9.27 -21.26 -4.33
N GLU A 337 -9.53 -20.77 -5.54
CA GLU A 337 -10.78 -20.07 -5.88
C GLU A 337 -11.96 -20.99 -6.08
N LYS A 338 -11.73 -22.26 -6.46
CA LYS A 338 -12.78 -23.21 -6.81
C LYS A 338 -13.95 -23.27 -5.83
N PRO A 339 -13.74 -23.26 -4.49
CA PRO A 339 -14.86 -23.26 -3.52
C PRO A 339 -15.72 -22.00 -3.56
N PHE A 340 -15.20 -20.90 -4.08
CA PHE A 340 -15.82 -19.55 -4.04
C PHE A 340 -16.15 -19.00 -5.43
N THR A 341 -15.87 -19.75 -6.50
CA THR A 341 -15.96 -19.28 -7.89
C THR A 341 -17.35 -18.72 -8.23
N GLU A 342 -18.42 -19.38 -7.79
CA GLU A 342 -19.78 -18.93 -8.05
C GLU A 342 -20.07 -17.58 -7.38
N GLU A 343 -19.66 -17.41 -6.14
CA GLU A 343 -19.85 -16.18 -5.36
C GLU A 343 -19.00 -15.04 -5.93
N ILE A 344 -17.70 -15.27 -6.18
CA ILE A 344 -16.78 -14.28 -6.75
C ILE A 344 -17.30 -13.73 -8.08
N ASN A 345 -17.80 -14.61 -8.96
CA ASN A 345 -18.25 -14.23 -10.30
C ASN A 345 -19.72 -13.81 -10.39
N LYS A 346 -20.47 -13.87 -9.27
CA LYS A 346 -21.85 -13.42 -9.23
C LYS A 346 -21.94 -11.95 -9.64
N ILE A 347 -22.63 -11.66 -10.73
CA ILE A 347 -22.91 -10.28 -11.17
C ILE A 347 -23.96 -9.69 -10.22
N ILE A 348 -23.64 -8.57 -9.60
CA ILE A 348 -24.51 -7.81 -8.69
C ILE A 348 -25.09 -6.55 -9.34
N GLY A 349 -24.59 -6.17 -10.52
CA GLY A 349 -25.10 -5.05 -11.32
C GLY A 349 -24.19 -4.68 -12.47
N TYR A 350 -24.47 -3.56 -13.09
CA TYR A 350 -23.77 -3.05 -14.27
C TYR A 350 -23.54 -1.54 -14.18
N SER A 351 -22.45 -1.06 -14.80
CA SER A 351 -22.19 0.37 -15.02
C SER A 351 -22.16 0.68 -16.50
N THR A 352 -22.72 1.83 -16.90
CA THR A 352 -22.56 2.37 -18.26
C THR A 352 -21.19 3.02 -18.46
N GLU A 353 -20.54 3.39 -17.34
CA GLU A 353 -19.27 4.10 -17.33
C GLU A 353 -18.11 3.18 -16.93
N PRO A 354 -16.88 3.44 -17.41
CA PRO A 354 -15.65 2.86 -16.85
C PRO A 354 -15.53 3.14 -15.35
N LEU A 355 -15.18 2.13 -14.57
CA LEU A 355 -14.98 2.25 -13.13
C LEU A 355 -13.49 2.31 -12.82
N TYR A 356 -13.04 3.40 -12.16
CA TYR A 356 -11.64 3.58 -11.76
C TYR A 356 -11.51 4.63 -10.64
N ARG A 357 -10.33 4.66 -9.97
CA ARG A 357 -10.04 5.45 -8.77
C ARG A 357 -8.67 6.13 -8.81
N TYR A 358 -8.26 6.67 -9.97
CA TYR A 358 -6.92 7.24 -10.14
C TYR A 358 -6.86 8.76 -9.95
N PHE A 359 -7.96 9.49 -10.21
CA PHE A 359 -7.94 10.94 -10.05
C PHE A 359 -8.01 11.34 -8.57
N VAL A 360 -7.17 12.29 -8.18
CA VAL A 360 -7.05 12.75 -6.79
C VAL A 360 -8.36 13.38 -6.29
N ILE A 361 -9.11 14.06 -7.17
CA ILE A 361 -10.27 14.88 -6.77
C ILE A 361 -11.57 14.06 -6.79
N GLU A 362 -12.03 13.55 -7.93
CA GLU A 362 -13.24 12.74 -8.04
C GLU A 362 -13.04 11.55 -8.99
N ASN A 363 -13.77 10.46 -8.76
CA ASN A 363 -13.67 9.23 -9.54
C ASN A 363 -15.02 8.55 -9.70
N THR A 364 -15.18 7.73 -10.73
CA THR A 364 -16.42 7.02 -11.02
C THR A 364 -16.79 6.00 -9.94
N ILE A 365 -15.81 5.27 -9.38
CA ILE A 365 -16.07 4.30 -8.29
C ILE A 365 -16.60 5.02 -7.05
N ASP A 366 -15.96 6.12 -6.64
CA ASP A 366 -16.39 6.87 -5.45
C ASP A 366 -17.79 7.49 -5.66
N THR A 367 -18.08 7.98 -6.87
CA THR A 367 -19.42 8.46 -7.22
C THR A 367 -20.46 7.36 -7.05
N MET A 368 -20.22 6.16 -7.56
CA MET A 368 -21.13 5.02 -7.39
C MET A 368 -21.38 4.66 -5.92
N ILE A 369 -20.33 4.64 -5.11
CA ILE A 369 -20.42 4.35 -3.67
C ILE A 369 -21.26 5.42 -2.95
N LEU A 370 -21.00 6.68 -3.24
CA LEU A 370 -21.73 7.81 -2.62
C LEU A 370 -23.19 7.86 -3.06
N ASP A 371 -23.49 7.57 -4.32
CA ASP A 371 -24.85 7.49 -4.85
C ASP A 371 -25.62 6.35 -4.18
N ALA A 372 -24.97 5.18 -3.99
CA ALA A 372 -25.56 4.07 -3.27
C ALA A 372 -25.88 4.42 -1.81
N LEU A 373 -24.96 5.07 -1.10
CA LEU A 373 -25.17 5.51 0.28
C LEU A 373 -26.26 6.59 0.37
N LYS A 374 -26.28 7.55 -0.55
CA LYS A 374 -27.31 8.61 -0.56
C LYS A 374 -28.69 8.06 -0.90
N TRP A 375 -28.77 7.09 -1.83
CA TRP A 375 -30.00 6.37 -2.13
C TRP A 375 -30.52 5.58 -0.92
N LYS A 376 -29.62 4.97 -0.15
CA LYS A 376 -29.95 4.15 1.02
C LYS A 376 -30.35 4.98 2.23
N LEU A 377 -29.79 6.18 2.36
CA LEU A 377 -29.98 7.10 3.49
C LEU A 377 -30.43 8.49 2.96
N PRO A 378 -31.64 8.60 2.39
CA PRO A 378 -32.10 9.86 1.80
C PRO A 378 -32.26 10.98 2.83
N GLU A 379 -32.42 10.64 4.11
CA GLU A 379 -32.62 11.60 5.21
C GLU A 379 -31.35 12.30 5.69
N VAL A 380 -30.15 11.84 5.27
CA VAL A 380 -28.90 12.55 5.62
C VAL A 380 -28.62 13.67 4.65
N ASP A 381 -28.07 14.78 5.15
CA ASP A 381 -27.70 15.92 4.32
C ASP A 381 -26.51 15.58 3.43
N VAL A 382 -25.47 14.96 4.00
CA VAL A 382 -24.21 14.66 3.33
C VAL A 382 -23.76 13.23 3.61
N VAL A 383 -23.36 12.51 2.56
CA VAL A 383 -22.65 11.24 2.67
C VAL A 383 -21.18 11.46 2.34
N LEU A 384 -20.29 10.75 3.07
CA LEU A 384 -18.85 10.94 3.02
C LEU A 384 -18.15 9.62 2.70
N SER A 385 -17.00 9.70 2.01
CA SER A 385 -16.01 8.63 1.86
C SER A 385 -14.63 9.20 2.12
N ASN A 386 -13.75 8.38 2.70
CA ASN A 386 -12.41 8.80 3.11
C ASN A 386 -11.40 8.97 1.96
N GLY A 387 -11.83 8.85 0.70
CA GLY A 387 -10.93 8.95 -0.46
C GLY A 387 -10.01 7.73 -0.60
N PHE A 388 -10.49 6.54 -0.32
CA PHE A 388 -9.77 5.28 -0.42
C PHE A 388 -9.23 5.03 -1.83
N ARG A 389 -7.99 4.55 -1.97
CA ARG A 389 -7.27 4.47 -3.27
C ARG A 389 -7.30 3.11 -3.94
N PHE A 390 -7.70 2.07 -3.22
CA PHE A 390 -7.66 0.71 -3.76
C PHE A 390 -8.66 0.53 -4.88
N CYS A 391 -8.30 -0.16 -5.84
CA CYS A 391 -9.07 -0.90 -6.82
C CYS A 391 -8.44 -0.78 -8.20
N PRO A 392 -8.09 -1.86 -8.85
CA PRO A 392 -7.81 -1.83 -10.27
C PRO A 392 -9.05 -1.36 -11.04
N PRO A 393 -8.90 -0.67 -12.16
CA PRO A 393 -10.01 -0.28 -13.01
C PRO A 393 -10.83 -1.48 -13.48
N ARG A 394 -12.12 -1.24 -13.77
CA ARG A 394 -12.98 -2.18 -14.47
C ARG A 394 -13.67 -1.46 -15.63
N VAL A 395 -13.24 -1.78 -16.85
CA VAL A 395 -13.72 -1.07 -18.03
C VAL A 395 -14.20 -2.01 -19.14
N THR A 396 -13.89 -3.31 -19.04
CA THR A 396 -14.28 -4.31 -20.03
C THR A 396 -15.79 -4.46 -20.04
N ARG A 397 -16.40 -4.20 -21.19
CA ARG A 397 -17.84 -4.33 -21.40
C ARG A 397 -18.20 -5.76 -21.83
N ASP A 398 -19.36 -6.23 -21.41
CA ASP A 398 -19.90 -7.52 -21.86
C ASP A 398 -20.79 -7.35 -23.12
N HIS A 399 -21.51 -8.40 -23.47
CA HIS A 399 -22.43 -8.42 -24.63
C HIS A 399 -23.59 -7.44 -24.50
N THR A 400 -23.91 -6.92 -23.32
CA THR A 400 -24.91 -5.87 -23.11
C THR A 400 -24.38 -4.47 -23.41
N GLY A 401 -23.09 -4.33 -23.65
CA GLY A 401 -22.41 -3.04 -23.81
C GLY A 401 -22.13 -2.31 -22.50
N ASN A 402 -22.39 -2.95 -21.35
CA ASN A 402 -22.15 -2.40 -20.01
C ASN A 402 -20.96 -3.07 -19.34
N VAL A 403 -20.43 -2.44 -18.31
CA VAL A 403 -19.35 -2.98 -17.46
C VAL A 403 -19.99 -3.81 -16.33
N PRO A 404 -19.79 -5.14 -16.30
CA PRO A 404 -20.37 -5.97 -15.25
C PRO A 404 -19.64 -5.76 -13.93
N ILE A 405 -20.39 -5.59 -12.85
CA ILE A 405 -19.90 -5.49 -11.48
C ILE A 405 -20.17 -6.81 -10.80
N THR A 406 -19.12 -7.53 -10.42
CA THR A 406 -19.22 -8.81 -9.72
C THR A 406 -19.07 -8.63 -8.21
N ASN A 407 -19.48 -9.63 -7.45
CA ASN A 407 -19.25 -9.66 -6.01
C ASN A 407 -17.74 -9.58 -5.70
N GLY A 408 -16.89 -10.33 -6.41
CA GLY A 408 -15.43 -10.24 -6.27
C GLY A 408 -14.91 -8.83 -6.50
N TYR A 409 -15.44 -8.11 -7.51
CA TYR A 409 -15.04 -6.71 -7.74
C TYR A 409 -15.50 -5.76 -6.64
N LEU A 410 -16.61 -6.06 -5.96
CA LEU A 410 -17.03 -5.30 -4.77
C LEU A 410 -15.98 -5.41 -3.66
N PHE A 411 -15.39 -6.60 -3.44
CA PHE A 411 -14.27 -6.78 -2.51
C PHE A 411 -12.97 -6.11 -2.99
N ASP A 412 -12.71 -6.05 -4.29
CA ASP A 412 -11.59 -5.27 -4.84
C ASP A 412 -11.77 -3.77 -4.54
N MET A 413 -12.99 -3.24 -4.68
CA MET A 413 -13.29 -1.83 -4.39
C MET A 413 -13.25 -1.51 -2.90
N LEU A 414 -13.77 -2.40 -2.08
CA LEU A 414 -13.99 -2.25 -0.64
C LEU A 414 -13.63 -3.56 0.08
N PRO A 415 -12.34 -3.83 0.26
CA PRO A 415 -11.90 -5.09 0.89
C PRO A 415 -12.25 -5.17 2.38
N VAL A 416 -12.70 -4.07 2.98
CA VAL A 416 -13.25 -4.02 4.33
C VAL A 416 -14.72 -3.63 4.24
N ASP A 417 -15.60 -4.57 4.61
CA ASP A 417 -17.05 -4.32 4.65
C ASP A 417 -17.45 -3.65 5.97
N SER A 418 -17.27 -2.33 6.02
CA SER A 418 -17.55 -1.54 7.21
C SER A 418 -19.03 -1.22 7.37
N VAL A 419 -19.49 -1.17 8.62
CA VAL A 419 -20.83 -0.67 8.96
C VAL A 419 -20.93 0.82 8.59
N VAL A 420 -22.09 1.22 8.10
CA VAL A 420 -22.40 2.63 7.81
C VAL A 420 -22.87 3.29 9.10
N ARG A 421 -22.23 4.40 9.47
CA ARG A 421 -22.54 5.21 10.65
C ARG A 421 -23.18 6.53 10.21
N VAL A 422 -24.17 7.01 10.97
CA VAL A 422 -24.71 8.35 10.84
C VAL A 422 -24.40 9.16 12.10
N ALA A 423 -24.19 10.47 11.92
CA ALA A 423 -23.91 11.38 13.03
C ALA A 423 -24.31 12.81 12.66
N GLU A 424 -24.19 13.73 13.61
CA GLU A 424 -24.48 15.14 13.43
C GLU A 424 -23.24 15.98 13.67
N ALA A 425 -23.00 16.99 12.82
CA ALA A 425 -21.92 17.96 12.98
C ALA A 425 -22.39 19.36 12.62
N SER A 426 -21.81 20.39 13.26
CA SER A 426 -22.05 21.78 12.89
C SER A 426 -21.35 22.13 11.57
N GLY A 427 -21.82 23.14 10.86
CA GLY A 427 -21.14 23.62 9.67
C GLY A 427 -19.71 24.09 9.94
N LYS A 428 -19.43 24.61 11.14
CA LYS A 428 -18.07 24.93 11.56
C LYS A 428 -17.17 23.71 11.59
N GLN A 429 -17.63 22.59 12.20
CA GLN A 429 -16.86 21.33 12.23
C GLN A 429 -16.61 20.78 10.84
N ILE A 430 -17.61 20.85 9.95
CA ILE A 430 -17.48 20.41 8.54
C ILE A 430 -16.38 21.22 7.84
N LYS A 431 -16.36 22.54 7.98
CA LYS A 431 -15.37 23.41 7.35
C LYS A 431 -13.95 23.14 7.87
N GLU A 432 -13.78 23.01 9.19
CA GLU A 432 -12.51 22.69 9.83
C GLU A 432 -11.99 21.30 9.39
N TRP A 433 -12.89 20.32 9.29
CA TRP A 433 -12.56 19.00 8.79
C TRP A 433 -12.12 19.03 7.33
N LEU A 434 -12.83 19.76 6.45
CA LEU A 434 -12.44 19.92 5.05
C LEU A 434 -11.04 20.52 4.91
N GLU A 435 -10.73 21.59 5.65
CA GLU A 435 -9.40 22.20 5.64
C GLU A 435 -8.30 21.21 6.06
N LYS A 436 -8.57 20.40 7.08
CA LYS A 436 -7.65 19.36 7.55
C LYS A 436 -7.45 18.28 6.49
N GLU A 437 -8.55 17.77 5.89
CA GLU A 437 -8.46 16.70 4.89
C GLU A 437 -7.79 17.19 3.60
N LEU A 438 -8.02 18.43 3.17
CA LEU A 438 -7.29 19.03 2.06
C LEU A 438 -5.80 19.21 2.38
N ASN A 439 -5.45 19.54 3.63
CA ASN A 439 -4.04 19.59 4.02
C ASN A 439 -3.38 18.21 4.02
N ASN A 440 -4.09 17.14 4.41
CA ASN A 440 -3.58 15.77 4.35
C ASN A 440 -3.14 15.37 2.93
N VAL A 441 -3.79 15.91 1.90
CA VAL A 441 -3.50 15.63 0.48
C VAL A 441 -2.51 16.63 -0.11
N PHE A 442 -2.70 17.94 0.13
CA PHE A 442 -2.03 19.01 -0.58
C PHE A 442 -1.02 19.80 0.26
N ALA A 443 -0.64 19.30 1.44
CA ALA A 443 0.39 19.97 2.24
C ALA A 443 1.65 20.20 1.42
N LYS A 444 2.23 21.38 1.51
CA LYS A 444 3.50 21.72 0.84
C LYS A 444 4.65 20.92 1.45
N ASN A 445 4.65 20.74 2.77
CA ASN A 445 5.61 19.89 3.47
C ASN A 445 5.19 18.43 3.36
N ALA A 446 6.05 17.57 2.83
CA ALA A 446 5.81 16.15 2.67
C ALA A 446 5.47 15.43 3.98
N SER A 447 6.11 15.81 5.09
CA SER A 447 5.85 15.22 6.42
C SER A 447 4.44 15.48 6.96
N GLU A 448 3.73 16.51 6.45
CA GLU A 448 2.35 16.83 6.83
C GLU A 448 1.31 16.07 5.98
N ARG A 449 1.74 15.37 4.93
CA ARG A 449 0.83 14.59 4.09
C ARG A 449 0.52 13.27 4.75
N PHE A 450 -0.72 13.12 5.19
CA PHE A 450 -1.21 11.87 5.75
C PHE A 450 -1.42 10.79 4.69
N GLY A 451 -1.51 11.20 3.40
CA GLY A 451 -1.78 10.35 2.25
C GLY A 451 -3.27 10.25 1.92
N GLY A 452 -3.60 9.56 0.85
CA GLY A 452 -4.96 9.43 0.34
C GLY A 452 -5.29 10.45 -0.76
N TRP A 453 -6.50 10.33 -1.29
CA TRP A 453 -7.10 11.30 -2.20
C TRP A 453 -7.91 12.33 -1.42
N VAL A 454 -8.39 13.36 -2.11
CA VAL A 454 -9.42 14.26 -1.56
C VAL A 454 -10.58 13.41 -1.05
N VAL A 455 -11.09 13.69 0.15
CA VAL A 455 -12.31 13.06 0.68
C VAL A 455 -13.46 13.26 -0.29
N LYS A 456 -14.26 12.24 -0.48
CA LYS A 456 -15.39 12.23 -1.41
C LYS A 456 -16.68 12.48 -0.65
N PHE A 457 -17.61 13.19 -1.29
CA PHE A 457 -18.90 13.51 -0.66
C PHE A 457 -20.01 13.69 -1.70
N SER A 458 -21.25 13.44 -1.29
CA SER A 458 -22.46 13.76 -2.01
C SER A 458 -23.43 14.52 -1.09
N GLY A 459 -24.24 15.42 -1.67
CA GLY A 459 -25.09 16.34 -0.90
C GLY A 459 -24.40 17.64 -0.48
N MET A 460 -23.10 17.77 -0.76
CA MET A 460 -22.28 18.95 -0.48
C MET A 460 -21.45 19.31 -1.72
N LYS A 461 -21.26 20.60 -1.99
CA LYS A 461 -20.34 21.10 -3.01
C LYS A 461 -19.26 21.96 -2.35
N VAL A 462 -18.01 21.71 -2.67
CA VAL A 462 -16.83 22.39 -2.11
C VAL A 462 -15.98 22.95 -3.23
N ILE A 463 -15.73 24.26 -3.20
CA ILE A 463 -14.78 24.94 -4.08
C ILE A 463 -13.53 25.25 -3.24
N PHE A 464 -12.35 24.91 -3.72
CA PHE A 464 -11.12 25.07 -2.96
C PHE A 464 -9.91 25.37 -3.85
N ASN A 465 -8.84 25.89 -3.23
CA ASN A 465 -7.52 25.99 -3.82
C ASN A 465 -6.64 24.86 -3.28
N ALA A 466 -6.30 23.89 -4.12
CA ALA A 466 -5.48 22.74 -3.75
C ALA A 466 -4.10 23.17 -3.19
N PHE A 467 -3.48 24.17 -3.84
CA PHE A 467 -2.17 24.71 -3.47
C PHE A 467 -2.22 25.94 -2.57
N GLY A 468 -3.39 26.30 -2.09
CA GLY A 468 -3.60 27.39 -1.14
C GLY A 468 -2.89 27.18 0.20
N GLU A 469 -2.83 28.23 1.01
CA GLU A 469 -2.27 28.16 2.37
C GLU A 469 -3.07 27.19 3.25
N LYS A 470 -2.37 26.54 4.18
CA LYS A 470 -2.97 25.68 5.20
C LYS A 470 -4.05 26.42 6.00
N GLY A 471 -5.24 25.82 6.08
CA GLY A 471 -6.40 26.42 6.77
C GLY A 471 -7.13 27.50 5.98
N LYS A 472 -6.76 27.75 4.70
CA LYS A 472 -7.39 28.75 3.81
C LYS A 472 -7.67 28.17 2.42
N ARG A 473 -7.70 26.83 2.28
CA ARG A 473 -7.95 26.19 0.98
C ARG A 473 -9.40 26.26 0.57
N VAL A 474 -10.34 26.09 1.51
CA VAL A 474 -11.78 26.10 1.24
C VAL A 474 -12.25 27.51 0.93
N GLN A 475 -12.76 27.73 -0.29
CA GLN A 475 -13.27 29.01 -0.76
C GLN A 475 -14.77 29.12 -0.52
N SER A 476 -15.53 28.06 -0.84
CA SER A 476 -16.96 28.00 -0.53
C SER A 476 -17.40 26.56 -0.27
N VAL A 477 -18.45 26.42 0.53
CA VAL A 477 -19.16 25.17 0.77
C VAL A 477 -20.64 25.44 0.64
N GLU A 478 -21.34 24.56 -0.10
CA GLU A 478 -22.79 24.54 -0.20
C GLU A 478 -23.32 23.17 0.23
N ILE A 479 -24.40 23.12 1.00
CA ILE A 479 -25.13 21.89 1.36
C ILE A 479 -26.57 22.05 0.95
N ALA A 480 -27.10 21.09 0.19
CA ALA A 480 -28.45 21.13 -0.38
C ALA A 480 -28.73 22.44 -1.17
N GLY A 481 -27.74 22.95 -1.90
CA GLY A 481 -27.84 24.15 -2.74
C GLY A 481 -27.85 25.48 -1.99
N SER A 482 -27.59 25.47 -0.67
CA SER A 482 -27.47 26.68 0.16
C SER A 482 -26.07 26.82 0.73
N PRO A 483 -25.55 28.06 0.86
CA PRO A 483 -24.26 28.29 1.53
C PRO A 483 -24.22 27.64 2.92
N LEU A 484 -23.07 27.11 3.29
CA LEU A 484 -22.85 26.49 4.60
C LEU A 484 -23.10 27.51 5.73
N ASP A 485 -24.05 27.21 6.59
CA ASP A 485 -24.27 27.91 7.85
C ASP A 485 -23.42 27.25 8.94
N THR A 486 -22.46 27.98 9.52
CA THR A 486 -21.51 27.47 10.52
C THR A 486 -22.17 27.01 11.82
N GLU A 487 -23.33 27.59 12.17
CA GLU A 487 -24.06 27.30 13.41
C GLU A 487 -25.10 26.19 13.25
N LYS A 488 -25.52 25.93 12.02
CA LYS A 488 -26.49 24.87 11.70
C LYS A 488 -25.87 23.50 11.90
N VAL A 489 -26.66 22.57 12.40
CA VAL A 489 -26.32 21.15 12.52
C VAL A 489 -26.79 20.40 11.28
N TYR A 490 -25.92 19.60 10.71
CA TYR A 490 -26.15 18.78 9.53
C TYR A 490 -26.04 17.31 9.87
N LYS A 491 -26.86 16.46 9.25
CA LYS A 491 -26.79 15.01 9.36
C LYS A 491 -25.83 14.45 8.33
N LEU A 492 -24.85 13.67 8.80
CA LEU A 492 -23.79 13.10 7.99
C LEU A 492 -23.84 11.57 8.04
N SER A 493 -23.32 10.92 7.00
CA SER A 493 -23.10 9.49 6.98
C SER A 493 -21.73 9.15 6.39
N ALA A 494 -21.07 8.16 6.93
CA ALA A 494 -19.83 7.58 6.42
C ALA A 494 -19.69 6.13 6.88
N CYS A 495 -18.69 5.41 6.36
CA CYS A 495 -18.30 4.12 6.94
C CYS A 495 -17.69 4.32 8.32
N GLU A 496 -18.00 3.40 9.23
CA GLU A 496 -17.32 3.29 10.52
C GLU A 496 -15.92 2.71 10.33
N ARG A 497 -14.91 3.31 10.94
CA ARG A 497 -13.63 2.65 11.16
C ARG A 497 -13.74 1.94 12.52
N GLN A 498 -13.68 0.60 12.51
CA GLN A 498 -13.82 -0.21 13.71
C GLN A 498 -12.83 0.26 14.81
N GLY A 499 -13.36 0.55 15.98
CA GLY A 499 -12.59 1.04 17.12
C GLY A 499 -12.46 2.57 17.20
N ASP A 500 -13.02 3.32 16.25
CA ASP A 500 -13.16 4.77 16.42
C ASP A 500 -14.15 5.08 17.55
N PRO A 501 -13.87 6.10 18.36
CA PRO A 501 -14.80 6.62 19.35
C PRO A 501 -16.16 6.98 18.73
N GLU A 502 -17.23 6.96 19.53
CA GLU A 502 -18.57 7.30 19.04
C GLU A 502 -18.66 8.74 18.52
N ASP A 503 -17.84 9.64 19.05
CA ASP A 503 -17.76 11.04 18.62
C ASP A 503 -16.86 11.29 17.39
N VAL A 504 -16.51 10.22 16.64
CA VAL A 504 -15.70 10.32 15.41
C VAL A 504 -16.47 9.77 14.21
N LEU A 505 -16.54 10.54 13.13
CA LEU A 505 -17.06 10.12 11.83
C LEU A 505 -16.11 10.53 10.72
N CYS A 506 -15.59 9.60 9.92
CA CYS A 506 -14.65 9.90 8.82
C CYS A 506 -13.52 10.85 9.24
N ARG A 507 -12.87 10.59 10.38
CA ARG A 507 -11.82 11.42 11.02
C ARG A 507 -12.29 12.80 11.52
N MET A 508 -13.56 13.16 11.37
CA MET A 508 -14.17 14.34 11.99
C MET A 508 -14.44 14.03 13.46
N LYS A 509 -13.90 14.82 14.37
CA LYS A 509 -14.06 14.65 15.83
C LYS A 509 -15.19 15.49 16.40
N GLY A 510 -15.73 15.05 17.54
CA GLY A 510 -16.75 15.79 18.28
C GLY A 510 -18.11 15.77 17.60
N VAL A 511 -18.39 14.80 16.72
CA VAL A 511 -19.73 14.59 16.16
C VAL A 511 -20.69 14.15 17.25
N LYS A 512 -21.98 14.45 17.07
CA LYS A 512 -23.03 14.13 18.04
C LYS A 512 -24.04 13.15 17.47
N ASN A 513 -24.85 12.55 18.34
CA ASN A 513 -25.97 11.67 17.98
C ASN A 513 -25.52 10.55 17.01
N SER A 514 -24.29 10.06 17.20
CA SER A 514 -23.70 9.04 16.39
C SER A 514 -24.36 7.69 16.64
N ARG A 515 -24.67 6.97 15.57
CA ARG A 515 -25.21 5.61 15.64
C ARG A 515 -24.83 4.80 14.41
N ASN A 516 -24.59 3.52 14.61
CA ASN A 516 -24.42 2.58 13.50
C ASN A 516 -25.80 2.25 12.91
N THR A 517 -25.86 2.14 11.59
CA THR A 517 -27.04 1.65 10.87
C THR A 517 -27.05 0.11 10.84
N GLU A 518 -28.09 -0.49 10.31
CA GLU A 518 -28.15 -1.93 10.01
C GLU A 518 -27.45 -2.31 8.69
N TYR A 519 -26.86 -1.35 8.01
CA TYR A 519 -26.24 -1.53 6.70
C TYR A 519 -24.72 -1.52 6.79
N THR A 520 -24.09 -2.42 6.04
CA THR A 520 -22.68 -2.33 5.67
C THR A 520 -22.55 -1.67 4.31
N LEU A 521 -21.31 -1.30 3.94
CA LEU A 521 -21.03 -0.73 2.61
C LEU A 521 -21.41 -1.71 1.51
N HIS A 522 -21.03 -2.99 1.63
CA HIS A 522 -21.36 -4.03 0.64
C HIS A 522 -22.86 -4.20 0.48
N LYS A 523 -23.60 -4.29 1.58
CA LYS A 523 -25.06 -4.42 1.53
C LYS A 523 -25.72 -3.22 0.86
N ALA A 524 -25.33 -2.00 1.22
CA ALA A 524 -25.89 -0.79 0.63
C ALA A 524 -25.63 -0.69 -0.89
N ILE A 525 -24.41 -1.01 -1.34
CA ILE A 525 -24.03 -0.98 -2.75
C ILE A 525 -24.73 -2.10 -3.53
N THR A 526 -24.77 -3.32 -2.99
CA THR A 526 -25.42 -4.45 -3.66
C THR A 526 -26.92 -4.18 -3.86
N GLU A 527 -27.64 -3.74 -2.84
CA GLU A 527 -29.07 -3.40 -2.95
C GLU A 527 -29.33 -2.23 -3.92
N TYR A 528 -28.42 -1.24 -3.96
CA TYR A 528 -28.50 -0.15 -4.92
C TYR A 528 -28.34 -0.63 -6.35
N LEU A 529 -27.32 -1.47 -6.61
CA LEU A 529 -27.03 -2.02 -7.92
C LEU A 529 -28.14 -2.97 -8.39
N GLU A 530 -28.66 -3.85 -7.54
CA GLU A 530 -29.76 -4.76 -7.86
C GLU A 530 -31.02 -4.01 -8.31
N LYS A 531 -31.26 -2.84 -7.73
CA LYS A 531 -32.47 -2.06 -8.02
C LYS A 531 -32.34 -1.05 -9.15
N ASN A 532 -31.15 -0.46 -9.33
CA ASN A 532 -30.94 0.68 -10.21
C ASN A 532 -30.03 0.40 -11.42
N SER A 533 -29.52 -0.83 -11.54
CA SER A 533 -28.62 -1.21 -12.64
C SER A 533 -29.30 -1.19 -14.02
N PRO A 534 -28.63 -0.75 -15.10
CA PRO A 534 -27.27 -0.23 -15.10
C PRO A 534 -27.19 1.20 -14.53
N VAL A 535 -26.16 1.45 -13.69
CA VAL A 535 -25.90 2.77 -13.11
C VAL A 535 -24.95 3.58 -13.99
N SER A 536 -25.02 4.92 -13.89
CA SER A 536 -24.14 5.83 -14.64
C SER A 536 -23.37 6.75 -13.68
N PRO A 537 -22.29 6.28 -13.04
CA PRO A 537 -21.59 7.01 -12.01
C PRO A 537 -20.63 8.07 -12.57
N VAL A 538 -21.18 9.09 -13.19
CA VAL A 538 -20.41 10.26 -13.67
C VAL A 538 -20.12 11.17 -12.49
N PRO A 539 -18.85 11.60 -12.27
CA PRO A 539 -18.49 12.54 -11.21
C PRO A 539 -19.38 13.80 -11.21
N HIS A 540 -19.94 14.14 -10.04
CA HIS A 540 -20.92 15.20 -9.91
C HIS A 540 -20.33 16.61 -9.80
N LYS A 541 -18.99 16.75 -9.81
CA LYS A 541 -18.25 17.99 -9.56
C LYS A 541 -18.61 18.61 -8.21
N ASN A 542 -18.72 17.75 -7.22
CA ASN A 542 -18.95 18.15 -5.84
C ASN A 542 -17.69 18.75 -5.22
N ALA A 543 -16.50 18.28 -5.61
CA ALA A 543 -15.21 18.83 -5.24
C ALA A 543 -14.55 19.52 -6.44
N VAL A 544 -14.38 20.86 -6.36
CA VAL A 544 -13.83 21.67 -7.44
C VAL A 544 -12.58 22.39 -6.97
N ALA A 545 -11.42 22.01 -7.51
CA ALA A 545 -10.18 22.76 -7.31
C ALA A 545 -10.06 23.88 -8.35
N LEU A 546 -9.76 25.11 -7.90
CA LEU A 546 -9.61 26.26 -8.79
C LEU A 546 -8.23 26.32 -9.46
N ASP A 547 -7.25 25.67 -8.88
CA ASP A 547 -5.84 25.71 -9.24
C ASP A 547 -5.22 24.33 -9.59
N ALA A 548 -6.06 23.30 -9.71
CA ALA A 548 -5.67 21.97 -10.13
C ALA A 548 -6.66 21.35 -11.13
N PRO A 549 -6.19 20.55 -12.12
CA PRO A 549 -7.08 19.90 -13.08
C PRO A 549 -7.93 18.80 -12.43
N GLU A 550 -9.15 18.59 -12.92
CA GLU A 550 -10.03 17.48 -12.51
C GLU A 550 -9.33 16.10 -12.69
N THR A 551 -8.47 16.00 -13.71
CA THR A 551 -7.73 14.79 -14.08
C THR A 551 -6.38 14.66 -13.37
N LEU A 552 -6.23 15.30 -12.22
CA LEU A 552 -5.01 15.23 -11.43
C LEU A 552 -4.73 13.78 -10.99
N LEU A 553 -3.56 13.25 -11.37
CA LEU A 553 -3.14 11.88 -11.08
C LEU A 553 -2.12 11.80 -9.93
N THR A 554 -1.31 12.83 -9.71
CA THR A 554 -0.19 12.81 -8.78
C THR A 554 -0.51 13.55 -7.49
N GLN A 555 0.01 13.04 -6.36
CA GLN A 555 -0.12 13.69 -5.05
C GLN A 555 1.09 14.56 -4.69
N VAL A 556 2.25 14.31 -5.31
CA VAL A 556 3.51 14.92 -4.89
C VAL A 556 3.86 16.07 -5.82
N TRP A 557 3.74 17.28 -5.30
CA TRP A 557 3.95 18.52 -6.03
C TRP A 557 5.41 18.91 -6.11
N GLY A 558 5.80 19.45 -7.27
CA GLY A 558 7.15 19.97 -7.49
C GLY A 558 8.20 18.88 -7.60
N VAL A 559 7.78 17.63 -7.72
CA VAL A 559 8.66 16.48 -7.96
C VAL A 559 8.41 15.96 -9.36
N ASP A 560 9.49 15.89 -10.16
CA ASP A 560 9.43 15.38 -11.53
C ASP A 560 9.54 13.85 -11.51
N TYR A 561 8.38 13.18 -11.53
CA TYR A 561 8.31 11.74 -11.78
C TYR A 561 7.19 11.44 -12.78
N GLU A 562 7.40 10.45 -13.62
CA GLU A 562 6.47 10.12 -14.69
C GLU A 562 5.49 9.05 -14.23
N PHE A 563 4.25 9.43 -13.90
CA PHE A 563 3.14 8.50 -13.69
C PHE A 563 2.71 7.76 -14.97
N LYS A 564 2.97 8.33 -16.12
CA LYS A 564 2.46 7.94 -17.46
C LYS A 564 2.82 6.55 -17.91
#